data_b3bf0fc8c503436658c84369c9b03287
#
_entry.id   b3bf0fc8c503436658c84369c9b03287
#
_cell.length_a   1.000
_cell.length_b   1.000
_cell.length_c   1.000
_cell.angle_alpha   90.00
_cell.angle_beta   90.00
_cell.angle_gamma   90.00
#
_symmetry.space_group_name_H-M   'P 1'
#
loop_
_entity.id
_entity.type
_entity.pdbx_description
1 polymer ?
#
loop_
_entity_poly.entity_id
_entity_poly.type
_entity_poly.pdbx_seq_one_letter_code
_entity_poly.pdbx_strand_id
1 'polypeptide(L)'
;IVYSAADLPTPSPSPIPTPEASPTPVIEQMAIAFLNNSVKNHSLTLTNAGEITIDLDLNVFPSSDDLPVTWSSSNEKILTVDDRGIVTVVGASPNITVHAVIVAECGGLQDYVAIYVPAYQAAYLTQNLYDPETYEQDNLEWDSIIYAKPSAKPG
;
A
#
# COMPACT_ATOMS: atom_id res chain seq x y z
N ILE A 1 68.14 37.20 -36.59
CA ILE A 1 66.92 36.40 -36.77
C ILE A 1 66.07 36.61 -35.57
N VAL A 2 64.90 37.27 -35.74
CA VAL A 2 63.98 37.53 -34.65
C VAL A 2 62.86 36.47 -34.77
N TYR A 3 62.76 35.56 -33.80
CA TYR A 3 61.68 34.65 -33.73
C TYR A 3 60.48 35.36 -33.16
N SER A 4 59.39 35.36 -33.91
CA SER A 4 58.10 35.91 -33.45
C SER A 4 57.47 34.97 -32.43
N ALA A 5 56.96 35.51 -31.32
CA ALA A 5 56.28 34.76 -30.28
C ALA A 5 54.96 34.09 -30.71
N ALA A 6 54.59 34.24 -32.01
CA ALA A 6 53.38 33.68 -32.57
C ALA A 6 53.49 32.19 -33.01
N ASP A 7 54.72 31.59 -32.98
CA ASP A 7 54.95 30.24 -33.45
C ASP A 7 54.98 29.16 -32.34
N LEU A 8 54.59 29.51 -31.12
CA LEU A 8 54.44 28.52 -30.08
C LEU A 8 53.09 27.78 -30.20
N PRO A 9 53.08 26.44 -30.29
CA PRO A 9 51.88 25.71 -30.29
C PRO A 9 51.08 25.94 -29.00
N THR A 10 49.84 26.39 -29.18
CA THR A 10 48.92 26.54 -28.04
C THR A 10 48.71 25.17 -27.41
N PRO A 11 48.84 25.01 -26.08
CA PRO A 11 48.58 23.74 -25.47
C PRO A 11 47.10 23.36 -25.68
N SER A 12 46.88 22.15 -26.19
CA SER A 12 45.56 21.60 -26.34
C SER A 12 44.87 21.50 -24.97
N PRO A 13 43.62 21.92 -24.82
CA PRO A 13 42.97 21.80 -23.53
C PRO A 13 42.91 20.31 -23.13
N SER A 14 43.36 20.00 -21.94
CA SER A 14 43.23 18.67 -21.35
C SER A 14 41.77 18.30 -21.30
N PRO A 15 41.37 17.06 -21.69
CA PRO A 15 40.02 16.63 -21.57
C PRO A 15 39.57 16.74 -20.11
N ILE A 16 38.45 17.40 -19.89
CA ILE A 16 37.82 17.46 -18.56
C ILE A 16 37.41 16.02 -18.23
N PRO A 17 37.80 15.45 -17.09
CA PRO A 17 37.38 14.12 -16.72
C PRO A 17 35.84 14.09 -16.64
N THR A 18 35.24 13.20 -17.41
CA THR A 18 33.80 12.93 -17.34
C THR A 18 33.54 12.42 -15.92
N PRO A 19 32.57 12.99 -15.19
CA PRO A 19 32.23 12.47 -13.87
C PRO A 19 31.85 11.01 -14.00
N GLU A 20 32.59 10.14 -13.32
CA GLU A 20 32.27 8.73 -13.23
C GLU A 20 30.91 8.60 -12.55
N ALA A 21 29.97 7.91 -13.22
CA ALA A 21 28.67 7.69 -12.65
C ALA A 21 28.81 6.97 -11.30
N SER A 22 28.24 7.56 -10.26
CA SER A 22 28.24 6.93 -8.93
C SER A 22 27.58 5.54 -9.04
N PRO A 23 28.15 4.48 -8.46
CA PRO A 23 27.56 3.17 -8.55
C PRO A 23 26.15 3.19 -7.94
N THR A 24 25.20 2.65 -8.67
CA THR A 24 23.83 2.48 -8.17
C THR A 24 23.89 1.62 -6.91
N PRO A 25 23.30 2.05 -5.80
CA PRO A 25 23.31 1.25 -4.58
C PRO A 25 22.58 -0.09 -4.82
N VAL A 26 23.22 -1.17 -4.36
CA VAL A 26 22.64 -2.51 -4.43
C VAL A 26 21.89 -2.80 -3.13
N ILE A 27 20.60 -3.08 -3.23
CA ILE A 27 19.79 -3.48 -2.07
C ILE A 27 20.00 -4.98 -1.83
N GLU A 28 20.29 -5.33 -0.58
CA GLU A 28 20.51 -6.70 -0.13
C GLU A 28 19.27 -7.32 0.49
N GLN A 29 18.46 -6.50 1.16
CA GLN A 29 17.25 -6.94 1.86
C GLN A 29 16.14 -5.90 1.72
N MET A 30 14.91 -6.39 1.65
CA MET A 30 13.72 -5.59 1.55
C MET A 30 12.56 -6.22 2.31
N ALA A 31 11.75 -5.43 2.97
CA ALA A 31 10.55 -5.90 3.65
C ALA A 31 9.48 -4.81 3.73
N ILE A 32 8.25 -5.17 3.41
CA ILE A 32 7.08 -4.30 3.62
C ILE A 32 6.80 -4.21 5.12
N ALA A 33 6.53 -3.00 5.59
CA ALA A 33 6.19 -2.69 6.97
C ALA A 33 4.82 -2.01 7.07
N PHE A 34 4.18 -2.19 8.19
CA PHE A 34 2.95 -1.51 8.56
C PHE A 34 3.03 -1.08 10.04
N LEU A 35 2.73 0.20 10.33
CA LEU A 35 2.87 0.78 11.67
C LEU A 35 4.28 0.56 12.28
N ASN A 36 5.31 0.78 11.49
CA ASN A 36 6.72 0.60 11.86
C ASN A 36 7.14 -0.85 12.23
N ASN A 37 6.28 -1.82 11.94
CA ASN A 37 6.59 -3.23 12.12
C ASN A 37 6.56 -3.95 10.77
N SER A 38 7.51 -4.86 10.56
CA SER A 38 7.48 -5.73 9.38
C SER A 38 6.19 -6.55 9.36
N VAL A 39 5.57 -6.65 8.20
CA VAL A 39 4.35 -7.44 8.04
C VAL A 39 4.69 -8.91 8.22
N LYS A 40 4.07 -9.53 9.21
CA LYS A 40 4.31 -10.95 9.51
C LYS A 40 3.57 -11.84 8.52
N ASN A 41 4.28 -12.87 8.04
CA ASN A 41 3.72 -13.88 7.14
C ASN A 41 3.12 -13.30 5.85
N HIS A 42 3.58 -12.13 5.42
CA HIS A 42 3.08 -11.44 4.21
C HIS A 42 1.55 -11.30 4.17
N SER A 43 0.93 -11.09 5.31
CA SER A 43 -0.52 -11.05 5.43
C SER A 43 -0.97 -9.97 6.42
N LEU A 44 -2.00 -9.24 6.04
CA LEU A 44 -2.69 -8.24 6.84
C LEU A 44 -4.20 -8.46 6.71
N THR A 45 -4.90 -8.58 7.82
CA THR A 45 -6.36 -8.68 7.82
C THR A 45 -6.95 -7.42 8.42
N LEU A 46 -7.84 -6.76 7.67
CA LEU A 46 -8.55 -5.56 8.15
C LEU A 46 -9.65 -5.96 9.10
N THR A 47 -9.96 -5.07 10.03
CA THR A 47 -11.00 -5.30 11.04
C THR A 47 -12.40 -4.99 10.53
N ASN A 48 -12.52 -4.13 9.52
CA ASN A 48 -13.80 -3.76 8.91
C ASN A 48 -13.63 -3.47 7.42
N ALA A 49 -14.74 -3.44 6.70
CA ALA A 49 -14.81 -3.17 5.28
C ALA A 49 -15.32 -1.75 5.04
N GLY A 50 -14.61 -0.77 5.54
CA GLY A 50 -14.92 0.64 5.27
C GLY A 50 -14.00 1.23 4.23
N GLU A 51 -14.17 2.50 3.96
CA GLU A 51 -13.20 3.28 3.23
C GLU A 51 -11.99 3.47 4.13
N ILE A 52 -11.00 2.60 3.95
CA ILE A 52 -9.81 2.52 4.80
C ILE A 52 -8.60 2.81 3.94
N THR A 53 -7.76 3.67 4.42
CA THR A 53 -6.40 3.87 3.90
C THR A 53 -5.38 3.21 4.83
N ILE A 54 -4.42 2.53 4.24
CA ILE A 54 -3.35 1.84 4.93
C ILE A 54 -2.04 2.41 4.40
N ASP A 55 -1.23 2.92 5.29
CA ASP A 55 0.10 3.43 4.96
C ASP A 55 1.11 2.29 5.12
N LEU A 56 1.63 1.81 4.00
CA LEU A 56 2.66 0.78 3.95
C LEU A 56 4.02 1.46 3.77
N ASP A 57 4.95 1.07 4.59
CA ASP A 57 6.34 1.45 4.49
C ASP A 57 7.17 0.34 3.87
N LEU A 58 8.32 0.71 3.30
CA LEU A 58 9.29 -0.23 2.76
C LEU A 58 10.62 -0.08 3.49
N ASN A 59 11.01 -1.11 4.23
CA ASN A 59 12.33 -1.19 4.81
C ASN A 59 13.31 -1.83 3.82
N VAL A 60 14.36 -1.12 3.47
CA VAL A 60 15.42 -1.60 2.58
C VAL A 60 16.77 -1.53 3.28
N PHE A 61 17.64 -2.48 2.95
CA PHE A 61 19.00 -2.51 3.50
C PHE A 61 20.02 -2.80 2.37
N PRO A 62 21.12 -2.04 2.28
CA PRO A 62 21.32 -0.76 2.96
C PRO A 62 20.25 0.27 2.59
N SER A 63 19.94 1.18 3.51
CA SER A 63 18.94 2.23 3.26
C SER A 63 19.41 3.15 2.13
N SER A 64 18.54 3.41 1.19
CA SER A 64 18.81 4.33 0.09
C SER A 64 17.55 5.08 -0.27
N ASP A 65 17.58 6.39 -0.11
CA ASP A 65 16.50 7.29 -0.47
C ASP A 65 16.44 7.57 -1.98
N ASP A 66 17.48 7.16 -2.71
CA ASP A 66 17.64 7.48 -4.13
C ASP A 66 17.06 6.41 -5.07
N LEU A 67 16.64 5.25 -4.54
CA LEU A 67 16.10 4.20 -5.37
C LEU A 67 14.58 4.32 -5.53
N PRO A 68 14.08 4.29 -6.76
CA PRO A 68 12.66 4.33 -6.99
C PRO A 68 11.98 3.06 -6.46
N VAL A 69 10.88 3.24 -5.75
CA VAL A 69 10.01 2.17 -5.32
C VAL A 69 8.80 2.15 -6.24
N THR A 70 8.44 0.96 -6.72
CA THR A 70 7.23 0.75 -7.51
C THR A 70 6.26 -0.12 -6.71
N TRP A 71 5.05 0.38 -6.54
CA TRP A 71 3.96 -0.33 -5.89
C TRP A 71 2.92 -0.79 -6.91
N SER A 72 2.35 -1.96 -6.69
CA SER A 72 1.28 -2.48 -7.54
C SER A 72 0.28 -3.33 -6.75
N SER A 73 -0.94 -3.41 -7.26
CA SER A 73 -2.01 -4.24 -6.71
C SER A 73 -2.40 -5.34 -7.67
N SER A 74 -2.59 -6.54 -7.18
CA SER A 74 -3.07 -7.67 -7.98
C SER A 74 -4.54 -7.53 -8.39
N ASN A 75 -5.31 -6.68 -7.70
CA ASN A 75 -6.70 -6.43 -8.00
C ASN A 75 -7.13 -5.03 -7.57
N GLU A 76 -7.03 -4.09 -8.49
CA GLU A 76 -7.38 -2.68 -8.26
C GLU A 76 -8.88 -2.42 -8.04
N LYS A 77 -9.72 -3.42 -8.24
CA LYS A 77 -11.15 -3.34 -7.88
C LYS A 77 -11.41 -3.57 -6.40
N ILE A 78 -10.43 -4.09 -5.69
CA ILE A 78 -10.49 -4.33 -4.25
C ILE A 78 -9.60 -3.33 -3.53
N LEU A 79 -8.34 -3.24 -3.93
CA LEU A 79 -7.33 -2.37 -3.32
C LEU A 79 -6.57 -1.62 -4.42
N THR A 80 -6.45 -0.32 -4.27
CA THR A 80 -5.50 0.49 -5.03
C THR A 80 -4.31 0.87 -4.16
N VAL A 81 -3.18 1.14 -4.77
CA VAL A 81 -1.98 1.62 -4.08
C VAL A 81 -1.36 2.77 -4.87
N ASP A 82 -0.92 3.80 -4.18
CA ASP A 82 -0.22 4.92 -4.81
C ASP A 82 1.31 4.71 -4.79
N ASP A 83 2.04 5.64 -5.41
CA ASP A 83 3.51 5.64 -5.49
C ASP A 83 4.23 5.80 -4.15
N ARG A 84 3.50 6.17 -3.10
CA ARG A 84 4.01 6.30 -1.73
C ARG A 84 3.72 5.08 -0.86
N GLY A 85 3.05 4.05 -1.41
CA GLY A 85 2.64 2.87 -0.64
C GLY A 85 1.33 3.05 0.13
N ILE A 86 0.56 4.10 -0.15
CA ILE A 86 -0.75 4.27 0.46
C ILE A 86 -1.77 3.40 -0.26
N VAL A 87 -2.26 2.40 0.44
CA VAL A 87 -3.28 1.48 -0.05
C VAL A 87 -4.65 1.97 0.34
N THR A 88 -5.57 2.02 -0.62
CA THR A 88 -6.97 2.38 -0.39
C THR A 88 -7.88 1.19 -0.69
N VAL A 89 -8.78 0.89 0.22
CA VAL A 89 -9.84 -0.10 -0.01
C VAL A 89 -10.92 0.55 -0.87
N VAL A 90 -11.09 0.05 -2.09
CA VAL A 90 -12.07 0.56 -3.06
C VAL A 90 -13.21 -0.42 -3.32
N GLY A 91 -13.03 -1.67 -2.92
CA GLY A 91 -14.03 -2.71 -3.10
C GLY A 91 -14.07 -3.71 -1.94
N ALA A 92 -15.28 -4.14 -1.62
CA ALA A 92 -15.53 -5.18 -0.64
C ALA A 92 -16.71 -6.04 -1.10
N SER A 93 -16.86 -7.21 -0.52
CA SER A 93 -17.99 -8.10 -0.82
C SER A 93 -18.99 -8.10 0.35
N PRO A 94 -20.29 -8.21 0.08
CA PRO A 94 -21.26 -8.26 1.15
C PRO A 94 -21.18 -9.53 2.01
N ASN A 95 -20.76 -10.63 1.42
CA ASN A 95 -20.93 -11.95 2.04
C ASN A 95 -19.62 -12.71 2.29
N ILE A 96 -18.54 -12.32 1.65
CA ILE A 96 -17.26 -13.03 1.75
C ILE A 96 -16.10 -12.06 1.97
N THR A 97 -15.09 -12.53 2.66
CA THR A 97 -13.81 -11.83 2.72
C THR A 97 -13.14 -11.90 1.35
N VAL A 98 -12.74 -10.76 0.83
CA VAL A 98 -11.97 -10.64 -0.41
C VAL A 98 -10.55 -10.21 -0.09
N HIS A 99 -9.63 -10.38 -1.02
CA HIS A 99 -8.24 -9.95 -0.83
C HIS A 99 -7.60 -9.51 -2.14
N ALA A 100 -6.57 -8.71 -2.01
CA ALA A 100 -5.62 -8.44 -3.07
C ALA A 100 -4.20 -8.45 -2.51
N VAL A 101 -3.24 -8.69 -3.37
CA VAL A 101 -1.83 -8.69 -3.02
C VAL A 101 -1.22 -7.37 -3.47
N ILE A 102 -0.60 -6.67 -2.55
CA ILE A 102 0.20 -5.49 -2.84
C ILE A 102 1.66 -5.95 -2.95
N VAL A 103 2.32 -5.50 -4.01
CA VAL A 103 3.71 -5.82 -4.30
C VAL A 103 4.50 -4.52 -4.32
N ALA A 104 5.63 -4.52 -3.65
CA ALA A 104 6.64 -3.47 -3.75
C ALA A 104 7.86 -4.00 -4.50
N GLU A 105 8.43 -3.19 -5.36
CA GLU A 105 9.66 -3.48 -6.09
C GLU A 105 10.64 -2.32 -5.90
N CYS A 106 11.87 -2.64 -5.53
CA CYS A 106 12.94 -1.67 -5.35
C CYS A 106 14.29 -2.33 -5.59
N GLY A 107 15.14 -1.71 -6.41
CA GLY A 107 16.51 -2.18 -6.65
C GLY A 107 16.60 -3.61 -7.20
N GLY A 108 15.59 -4.10 -7.88
CA GLY A 108 15.53 -5.46 -8.42
C GLY A 108 15.04 -6.52 -7.43
N LEU A 109 14.74 -6.14 -6.19
CA LEU A 109 14.08 -7.00 -5.20
C LEU A 109 12.58 -6.73 -5.17
N GLN A 110 11.82 -7.72 -4.74
CA GLN A 110 10.37 -7.62 -4.55
C GLN A 110 9.97 -8.17 -3.18
N ASP A 111 8.98 -7.53 -2.57
CA ASP A 111 8.26 -8.06 -1.42
C ASP A 111 6.76 -7.88 -1.62
N TYR A 112 5.94 -8.62 -0.89
CA TYR A 112 4.50 -8.59 -1.06
C TYR A 112 3.76 -8.71 0.26
N VAL A 113 2.51 -8.24 0.27
CA VAL A 113 1.56 -8.45 1.35
C VAL A 113 0.17 -8.73 0.80
N ALA A 114 -0.47 -9.79 1.27
CA ALA A 114 -1.87 -10.06 0.99
C ALA A 114 -2.74 -9.32 2.02
N ILE A 115 -3.60 -8.44 1.56
CA ILE A 115 -4.51 -7.67 2.43
C ILE A 115 -5.92 -8.22 2.27
N TYR A 116 -6.49 -8.67 3.39
CA TYR A 116 -7.81 -9.26 3.46
C TYR A 116 -8.83 -8.23 3.94
N VAL A 117 -9.84 -8.00 3.11
CA VAL A 117 -10.96 -7.09 3.38
C VAL A 117 -12.16 -7.94 3.78
N PRO A 118 -12.66 -7.83 5.03
CA PRO A 118 -13.79 -8.63 5.49
C PRO A 118 -15.08 -8.27 4.75
N ALA A 119 -16.06 -9.16 4.83
CA ALA A 119 -17.38 -8.88 4.31
C ALA A 119 -18.03 -7.69 5.03
N TYR A 120 -18.50 -6.70 4.27
CA TYR A 120 -19.08 -5.50 4.88
C TYR A 120 -20.42 -5.74 5.59
N GLN A 121 -21.17 -6.75 5.18
CA GLN A 121 -22.44 -7.06 5.80
C GLN A 121 -22.26 -7.59 7.23
N ALA A 122 -21.23 -8.33 7.49
CA ALA A 122 -20.92 -8.75 8.85
C ALA A 122 -20.61 -7.55 9.76
N ALA A 123 -19.86 -6.60 9.26
CA ALA A 123 -19.57 -5.37 10.00
C ALA A 123 -20.81 -4.52 10.22
N TYR A 124 -21.66 -4.41 9.23
CA TYR A 124 -22.93 -3.69 9.33
C TYR A 124 -23.84 -4.33 10.40
N LEU A 125 -24.02 -5.63 10.35
CA LEU A 125 -24.83 -6.36 11.33
C LEU A 125 -24.29 -6.18 12.76
N THR A 126 -22.99 -6.19 12.93
CA THR A 126 -22.37 -5.99 14.26
C THR A 126 -22.61 -4.59 14.79
N GLN A 127 -22.58 -3.58 13.94
CA GLN A 127 -22.82 -2.21 14.35
C GLN A 127 -24.29 -1.89 14.63
N ASN A 128 -25.20 -2.46 13.85
CA ASN A 128 -26.59 -2.07 13.86
C ASN A 128 -27.51 -3.04 14.62
N LEU A 129 -27.03 -4.23 14.97
CA LEU A 129 -27.81 -5.19 15.73
C LEU A 129 -28.12 -4.73 17.14
N TYR A 130 -27.48 -3.65 17.59
CA TYR A 130 -27.64 -3.18 18.95
C TYR A 130 -27.78 -1.65 19.02
N ASP A 131 -28.72 -1.14 18.27
CA ASP A 131 -29.15 0.24 18.49
C ASP A 131 -30.59 0.21 19.04
N PRO A 132 -30.74 0.43 20.34
CA PRO A 132 -32.06 0.38 20.94
C PRO A 132 -32.99 1.48 20.44
N GLU A 133 -32.47 2.57 19.89
CA GLU A 133 -33.29 3.64 19.36
C GLU A 133 -33.86 3.30 17.99
N THR A 134 -33.04 2.75 17.10
CA THR A 134 -33.53 2.28 15.80
C THR A 134 -34.38 1.04 15.89
N TYR A 135 -34.13 0.20 16.87
CA TYR A 135 -34.87 -1.02 17.08
C TYR A 135 -36.38 -0.77 17.33
N GLU A 136 -36.69 0.27 18.09
CA GLU A 136 -38.08 0.60 18.39
C GLU A 136 -38.81 1.29 17.22
N GLN A 137 -38.08 2.03 16.41
CA GLN A 137 -38.66 2.78 15.31
C GLN A 137 -38.93 1.91 14.07
N ASP A 138 -38.04 0.99 13.77
CA ASP A 138 -38.08 0.20 12.58
C ASP A 138 -38.70 -1.19 12.82
N ASN A 139 -39.49 -1.32 13.84
CA ASN A 139 -40.03 -2.57 14.28
C ASN A 139 -40.82 -3.34 13.18
N LEU A 140 -41.45 -2.62 12.28
CA LEU A 140 -42.21 -3.22 11.18
C LEU A 140 -41.30 -3.71 10.06
N GLU A 141 -40.20 -3.05 9.84
CA GLU A 141 -39.22 -3.43 8.82
C GLU A 141 -38.38 -4.62 9.25
N TRP A 142 -38.13 -4.73 10.52
CA TRP A 142 -37.35 -5.83 11.07
C TRP A 142 -38.04 -7.20 10.86
N ASP A 143 -39.35 -7.23 10.81
CA ASP A 143 -40.07 -8.46 10.57
C ASP A 143 -39.83 -9.05 9.18
N SER A 144 -39.41 -8.23 8.25
CA SER A 144 -39.09 -8.68 6.91
C SER A 144 -37.64 -9.20 6.78
N ILE A 145 -36.82 -8.96 7.77
CA ILE A 145 -35.42 -9.39 7.79
C ILE A 145 -35.31 -10.62 8.68
N ILE A 146 -35.07 -11.72 8.08
CA ILE A 146 -35.14 -13.05 8.67
C ILE A 146 -34.36 -13.21 9.97
N TYR A 147 -33.27 -12.52 10.08
CA TYR A 147 -32.42 -12.67 11.25
C TYR A 147 -32.47 -11.46 12.11
N ALA A 148 -33.23 -10.55 11.72
CA ALA A 148 -33.13 -9.30 12.36
C ALA A 148 -34.06 -9.17 13.52
N LYS A 149 -35.14 -9.78 13.50
CA LYS A 149 -35.95 -9.73 14.66
C LYS A 149 -35.76 -10.96 15.50
N PRO A 150 -34.78 -10.90 16.32
CA PRO A 150 -34.61 -11.99 17.23
C PRO A 150 -35.86 -12.04 18.04
N SER A 151 -36.64 -12.90 17.67
CA SER A 151 -37.65 -13.23 18.49
C SER A 151 -38.22 -12.18 19.21
N ALA A 152 -38.14 -11.39 18.53
CA ALA A 152 -38.60 -10.69 19.18
C ALA A 152 -38.92 -10.59 20.50
N LYS A 153 -38.97 -10.23 20.79
CA LYS A 153 -39.46 -9.75 21.89
C LYS A 153 -40.47 -10.59 22.51
N PRO A 154 -40.13 -11.07 23.55
CA PRO A 154 -41.08 -11.64 24.42
C PRO A 154 -42.19 -10.65 24.64
N GLY A 155 -43.29 -10.97 24.24
CA GLY A 155 -44.46 -10.19 24.52
C GLY A 155 -44.69 -10.00 25.99
#